data_cbbad64fb2656137a582de81f80a8680
#
_entry.id   cbbad64fb2656137a582de81f80a8680
#
_cell.length_a   1.000
_cell.length_b   1.000
_cell.length_c   1.000
_cell.angle_alpha   90.00
_cell.angle_beta   90.00
_cell.angle_gamma   90.00
#
_symmetry.space_group_name_H-M   'P 1'
#
loop_
_entity.id
_entity.type
_entity.pdbx_description
1 polymer ?
#
loop_
_entity_poly.entity_id
_entity_poly.type
_entity_poly.pdbx_seq_one_letter_code
_entity_poly.pdbx_strand_id
1 'polypeptide(L)'
;MSQPTLLDTPLYALLHKDDIRGFNRERPQNGPIDMVGGDFRGLDLRELNAAGIDFSDAYFRSADLRGIDFRQASLEGASLAHAQISGAYFPPELSADEILMSMNFGTRLRYRTR
;
A
#
# COMPACT_ATOMS: atom_id res chain seq x y z
N MET A 1 -13.08 10.31 -11.63
CA MET A 1 -11.76 9.67 -11.48
C MET A 1 -11.14 10.15 -10.18
N SER A 2 -10.68 9.24 -9.38
CA SER A 2 -10.04 9.60 -8.11
C SER A 2 -8.60 10.05 -8.34
N GLN A 3 -8.12 10.88 -7.46
CA GLN A 3 -6.74 11.35 -7.46
C GLN A 3 -6.09 11.00 -6.13
N PRO A 4 -4.75 10.93 -6.06
CA PRO A 4 -4.07 10.69 -4.79
C PRO A 4 -4.48 11.73 -3.77
N THR A 5 -4.74 11.29 -2.56
CA THR A 5 -5.19 12.14 -1.47
C THR A 5 -4.11 12.25 -0.41
N LEU A 6 -3.80 13.47 0.00
CA LEU A 6 -2.99 13.70 1.19
C LEU A 6 -3.90 13.54 2.40
N LEU A 7 -3.68 12.47 3.14
CA LEU A 7 -4.52 12.15 4.29
C LEU A 7 -4.13 13.04 5.47
N ASP A 8 -5.12 13.40 6.29
CA ASP A 8 -4.90 14.29 7.43
C ASP A 8 -4.94 13.50 8.73
N THR A 9 -3.96 12.64 8.92
CA THR A 9 -3.82 11.85 10.14
C THR A 9 -2.37 11.82 10.59
N PRO A 10 -2.13 11.72 11.93
CA PRO A 10 -0.75 11.62 12.42
C PRO A 10 0.01 10.42 11.88
N LEU A 11 -0.66 9.26 11.74
CA LEU A 11 -0.01 8.05 11.21
C LEU A 11 0.44 8.24 9.77
N TYR A 12 -0.41 8.82 8.92
CA TYR A 12 -0.05 9.10 7.54
C TYR A 12 1.16 10.04 7.47
N ALA A 13 1.17 11.07 8.34
CA ALA A 13 2.26 12.04 8.37
C ALA A 13 3.60 11.37 8.69
N LEU A 14 3.61 10.35 9.55
CA LEU A 14 4.83 9.62 9.88
C LEU A 14 5.41 8.93 8.64
N LEU A 15 4.58 8.37 7.80
CA LEU A 15 5.04 7.73 6.56
C LEU A 15 5.68 8.74 5.61
N HIS A 16 5.13 9.94 5.52
CA HIS A 16 5.68 10.99 4.67
C HIS A 16 6.95 11.62 5.25
N LYS A 17 7.21 11.41 6.54
CA LYS A 17 8.45 11.84 7.18
C LYS A 17 9.51 10.75 7.17
N ASP A 18 9.24 9.64 6.49
CA ASP A 18 10.14 8.50 6.42
C ASP A 18 10.37 7.86 7.80
N ASP A 19 9.39 7.97 8.69
CA ASP A 19 9.48 7.43 10.05
C ASP A 19 8.65 6.15 10.16
N ILE A 20 9.15 5.08 9.51
CA ILE A 20 8.46 3.77 9.53
C ILE A 20 8.44 3.16 10.92
N ARG A 21 9.54 3.30 11.66
CA ARG A 21 9.60 2.77 13.04
C ARG A 21 8.58 3.47 13.93
N GLY A 22 8.44 4.80 13.79
CA GLY A 22 7.43 5.55 14.53
C GLY A 22 6.03 5.09 14.18
N PHE A 23 5.76 4.90 12.89
CA PHE A 23 4.47 4.39 12.45
C PHE A 23 4.19 3.03 13.10
N ASN A 24 5.13 2.09 12.99
CA ASN A 24 4.93 0.75 13.53
C ASN A 24 4.71 0.74 15.04
N ARG A 25 5.32 1.69 15.74
CA ARG A 25 5.16 1.82 17.19
C ARG A 25 3.83 2.46 17.58
N GLU A 26 3.41 3.50 16.84
CA GLU A 26 2.25 4.32 17.19
C GLU A 26 0.93 3.73 16.71
N ARG A 27 0.97 2.82 15.75
CA ARG A 27 -0.24 2.30 15.13
C ARG A 27 -1.04 1.41 16.08
N PRO A 28 -2.38 1.33 15.92
CA PRO A 28 -3.17 0.29 16.58
C PRO A 28 -2.63 -1.08 16.19
N GLN A 29 -2.48 -1.98 17.15
CA GLN A 29 -1.77 -3.23 16.93
C GLN A 29 -2.35 -4.06 15.79
N ASN A 30 -3.68 -4.18 15.72
CA ASN A 30 -4.35 -5.02 14.74
C ASN A 30 -5.17 -4.22 13.72
N GLY A 31 -5.04 -2.90 13.73
CA GLY A 31 -5.88 -2.06 12.91
C GLY A 31 -7.32 -1.97 13.45
N PRO A 32 -8.30 -1.58 12.64
CA PRO A 32 -8.11 -1.14 11.26
C PRO A 32 -7.48 0.26 11.17
N ILE A 33 -6.77 0.50 10.08
CA ILE A 33 -6.18 1.80 9.81
C ILE A 33 -6.64 2.22 8.42
N ASP A 34 -7.29 3.38 8.33
CA ASP A 34 -7.84 3.88 7.07
C ASP A 34 -6.79 4.70 6.32
N MET A 35 -6.32 4.16 5.20
CA MET A 35 -5.40 4.85 4.28
C MET A 35 -5.97 4.87 2.87
N VAL A 36 -7.31 4.80 2.75
CA VAL A 36 -8.00 4.73 1.46
C VAL A 36 -7.65 5.95 0.60
N GLY A 37 -7.28 5.69 -0.66
CA GLY A 37 -6.95 6.74 -1.61
C GLY A 37 -5.67 7.50 -1.33
N GLY A 38 -4.89 7.08 -0.36
CA GLY A 38 -3.70 7.81 0.08
C GLY A 38 -2.63 7.91 -0.99
N ASP A 39 -1.85 8.98 -0.91
CA ASP A 39 -0.72 9.23 -1.80
C ASP A 39 0.56 8.72 -1.14
N PHE A 40 1.09 7.62 -1.67
CA PHE A 40 2.35 7.02 -1.20
C PHE A 40 3.39 6.99 -2.31
N ARG A 41 3.19 7.81 -3.34
CA ARG A 41 4.09 7.83 -4.49
C ARG A 41 5.51 8.20 -4.06
N GLY A 42 6.47 7.40 -4.53
CA GLY A 42 7.88 7.64 -4.30
C GLY A 42 8.38 7.40 -2.88
N LEU A 43 7.54 6.92 -1.98
CA LEU A 43 7.94 6.70 -0.60
C LEU A 43 8.70 5.38 -0.44
N ASP A 44 9.64 5.37 0.48
CA ASP A 44 10.28 4.14 0.94
C ASP A 44 9.50 3.63 2.15
N LEU A 45 8.73 2.56 1.93
CA LEU A 45 7.88 1.99 2.98
C LEU A 45 8.40 0.65 3.47
N ARG A 46 9.66 0.31 3.17
CA ARG A 46 10.23 -0.96 3.63
C ARG A 46 10.11 -1.06 5.15
N GLU A 47 9.86 -2.27 5.61
CA GLU A 47 9.66 -2.63 7.02
C GLU A 47 8.34 -2.13 7.63
N LEU A 48 7.45 -1.56 6.81
CA LEU A 48 6.13 -1.16 7.27
C LEU A 48 5.35 -2.38 7.77
N ASN A 49 4.75 -2.26 8.94
CA ASN A 49 3.77 -3.23 9.42
C ASN A 49 2.42 -2.88 8.80
N ALA A 50 2.06 -3.59 7.73
CA ALA A 50 0.86 -3.28 6.95
C ALA A 50 -0.40 -3.96 7.47
N ALA A 51 -0.32 -4.76 8.52
CA ALA A 51 -1.47 -5.52 9.02
C ALA A 51 -2.64 -4.61 9.37
N GLY A 52 -3.83 -4.94 8.87
CA GLY A 52 -5.04 -4.18 9.16
C GLY A 52 -5.17 -2.84 8.48
N ILE A 53 -4.26 -2.50 7.57
CA ILE A 53 -4.34 -1.22 6.85
C ILE A 53 -5.20 -1.38 5.60
N ASP A 54 -6.13 -0.44 5.43
CA ASP A 54 -6.93 -0.35 4.21
C ASP A 54 -6.26 0.63 3.25
N PHE A 55 -5.56 0.09 2.25
CA PHE A 55 -4.93 0.84 1.18
C PHE A 55 -5.78 0.84 -0.10
N SER A 56 -7.07 0.57 0.02
CA SER A 56 -7.94 0.59 -1.16
C SER A 56 -7.78 1.91 -1.91
N ASP A 57 -7.70 1.83 -3.23
CA ASP A 57 -7.56 2.99 -4.12
C ASP A 57 -6.31 3.84 -3.87
N ALA A 58 -5.34 3.37 -3.10
CA ALA A 58 -4.10 4.12 -2.82
C ALA A 58 -3.16 4.12 -4.02
N TYR A 59 -2.23 5.06 -4.02
CA TYR A 59 -1.27 5.27 -5.11
C TYR A 59 0.14 5.01 -4.61
N PHE A 60 0.78 3.99 -5.19
CA PHE A 60 2.15 3.59 -4.82
C PHE A 60 3.14 3.77 -5.98
N ARG A 61 2.87 4.69 -6.89
CA ARG A 61 3.75 4.90 -8.04
C ARG A 61 5.18 5.14 -7.58
N SER A 62 6.11 4.32 -8.08
CA SER A 62 7.54 4.42 -7.77
C SER A 62 7.89 4.26 -6.29
N ALA A 63 6.98 3.73 -5.48
CA ALA A 63 7.24 3.45 -4.07
C ALA A 63 8.14 2.22 -3.92
N ASP A 64 8.87 2.17 -2.82
CA ASP A 64 9.68 0.99 -2.47
C ASP A 64 8.90 0.18 -1.43
N LEU A 65 8.35 -0.95 -1.89
CA LEU A 65 7.52 -1.84 -1.09
C LEU A 65 8.20 -3.19 -0.82
N ARG A 66 9.49 -3.26 -1.05
CA ARG A 66 10.22 -4.53 -0.95
C ARG A 66 10.10 -5.13 0.45
N GLY A 67 9.77 -6.42 0.48
CA GLY A 67 9.71 -7.21 1.71
C GLY A 67 8.48 -6.97 2.57
N ILE A 68 7.57 -6.09 2.19
CA ILE A 68 6.37 -5.82 3.00
C ILE A 68 5.38 -6.98 2.86
N ASP A 69 4.76 -7.35 3.97
CA ASP A 69 3.69 -8.35 3.97
C ASP A 69 2.33 -7.65 3.92
N PHE A 70 1.68 -7.68 2.76
CA PHE A 70 0.35 -7.09 2.56
C PHE A 70 -0.79 -8.10 2.73
N ARG A 71 -0.52 -9.32 3.19
CA ARG A 71 -1.57 -10.35 3.24
C ARG A 71 -2.72 -9.98 4.16
N GLN A 72 -2.47 -9.16 5.17
CA GLN A 72 -3.50 -8.71 6.12
C GLN A 72 -3.92 -7.26 5.86
N ALA A 73 -3.67 -6.75 4.66
CA ALA A 73 -4.05 -5.41 4.24
C ALA A 73 -4.99 -5.50 3.05
N SER A 74 -5.71 -4.42 2.76
CA SER A 74 -6.49 -4.33 1.52
C SER A 74 -5.74 -3.48 0.52
N LEU A 75 -5.61 -3.98 -0.71
CA LEU A 75 -5.00 -3.26 -1.84
C LEU A 75 -5.96 -3.12 -3.02
N GLU A 76 -7.24 -3.41 -2.81
CA GLU A 76 -8.19 -3.35 -3.91
C GLU A 76 -8.28 -1.94 -4.49
N GLY A 77 -8.14 -1.82 -5.80
CA GLY A 77 -8.19 -0.53 -6.46
C GLY A 77 -6.89 0.27 -6.40
N ALA A 78 -5.88 -0.20 -5.68
CA ALA A 78 -4.59 0.50 -5.58
C ALA A 78 -3.81 0.39 -6.89
N SER A 79 -2.88 1.32 -7.10
CA SER A 79 -1.97 1.27 -8.25
C SER A 79 -0.54 1.07 -7.77
N LEU A 80 0.16 0.11 -8.40
CA LEU A 80 1.56 -0.20 -8.12
C LEU A 80 2.48 0.29 -9.24
N ALA A 81 2.10 1.29 -10.01
CA ALA A 81 2.85 1.74 -11.18
C ALA A 81 4.33 1.93 -10.84
N HIS A 82 5.21 1.17 -11.48
CA HIS A 82 6.66 1.25 -11.31
C HIS A 82 7.17 1.09 -9.88
N ALA A 83 6.37 0.49 -9.00
CA ALA A 83 6.81 0.22 -7.62
C ALA A 83 7.84 -0.92 -7.60
N GLN A 84 8.66 -0.95 -6.55
CA GLN A 84 9.58 -2.07 -6.29
C GLN A 84 8.90 -3.00 -5.30
N ILE A 85 8.77 -4.28 -5.66
CA ILE A 85 7.99 -5.23 -4.85
C ILE A 85 8.73 -6.53 -4.52
N SER A 86 10.05 -6.60 -4.75
CA SER A 86 10.80 -7.82 -4.48
C SER A 86 10.58 -8.29 -3.04
N GLY A 87 10.21 -9.55 -2.87
CA GLY A 87 9.99 -10.13 -1.55
C GLY A 87 8.72 -9.69 -0.84
N ALA A 88 7.88 -8.88 -1.47
CA ALA A 88 6.58 -8.52 -0.88
C ALA A 88 5.61 -9.69 -0.97
N TYR A 89 4.72 -9.80 0.03
CA TYR A 89 3.63 -10.76 0.03
C TYR A 89 2.32 -10.02 -0.20
N PHE A 90 1.46 -10.59 -1.05
CA PHE A 90 0.21 -9.95 -1.45
C PHE A 90 -0.99 -10.76 -0.98
N PRO A 91 -2.16 -10.11 -0.81
CA PRO A 91 -3.38 -10.85 -0.50
C PRO A 91 -3.65 -11.93 -1.55
N PRO A 92 -4.17 -13.10 -1.13
CA PRO A 92 -4.36 -14.21 -2.08
C PRO A 92 -5.37 -13.91 -3.18
N GLU A 93 -6.22 -12.89 -3.00
CA GLU A 93 -7.17 -12.46 -4.02
C GLU A 93 -6.50 -11.78 -5.22
N LEU A 94 -5.24 -11.38 -5.10
CA LEU A 94 -4.50 -10.76 -6.20
C LEU A 94 -3.69 -11.81 -6.94
N SER A 95 -3.95 -11.95 -8.24
CA SER A 95 -3.13 -12.83 -9.08
C SER A 95 -1.82 -12.16 -9.45
N ALA A 96 -0.82 -12.97 -9.82
CA ALA A 96 0.46 -12.44 -10.29
C ALA A 96 0.27 -11.56 -11.53
N ASP A 97 -0.63 -11.95 -12.43
CA ASP A 97 -0.88 -11.16 -13.66
C ASP A 97 -1.45 -9.79 -13.32
N GLU A 98 -2.34 -9.72 -12.33
CA GLU A 98 -2.93 -8.46 -11.90
C GLU A 98 -1.86 -7.53 -11.31
N ILE A 99 -0.96 -8.09 -10.50
CA ILE A 99 0.13 -7.34 -9.90
C ILE A 99 1.07 -6.81 -10.99
N LEU A 100 1.48 -7.66 -11.93
CA LEU A 100 2.37 -7.25 -13.02
C LEU A 100 1.74 -6.20 -13.93
N MET A 101 0.45 -6.34 -14.19
CA MET A 101 -0.27 -5.36 -15.01
C MET A 101 -0.27 -3.98 -14.33
N SER A 102 -0.50 -3.95 -13.04
CA SER A 102 -0.48 -2.70 -12.30
C SER A 102 0.90 -2.06 -12.31
N MET A 103 1.95 -2.87 -12.10
CA MET A 103 3.32 -2.37 -12.10
C MET A 103 3.75 -1.80 -13.44
N ASN A 104 3.37 -2.48 -14.53
CA ASN A 104 3.85 -2.12 -15.87
C ASN A 104 2.99 -1.04 -16.52
N PHE A 105 1.70 -0.98 -16.21
CA PHE A 105 0.75 -0.11 -16.91
C PHE A 105 -0.02 0.82 -15.98
N GLY A 106 0.20 0.72 -14.67
CA GLY A 106 -0.48 1.59 -13.71
C GLY A 106 -1.95 1.30 -13.52
N THR A 107 -2.42 0.11 -13.95
CA THR A 107 -3.82 -0.25 -13.77
C THR A 107 -4.13 -0.47 -12.30
N ARG A 108 -5.39 -0.29 -11.92
CA ARG A 108 -5.83 -0.52 -10.55
C ARG A 108 -5.95 -2.01 -10.29
N LEU A 109 -5.50 -2.43 -9.11
CA LEU A 109 -5.54 -3.83 -8.71
C LEU A 109 -6.99 -4.28 -8.54
N ARG A 110 -7.33 -5.42 -9.14
CA ARG A 110 -8.66 -6.01 -9.04
C ARG A 110 -8.56 -7.35 -8.33
N TYR A 111 -9.33 -7.48 -7.26
CA TYR A 111 -9.38 -8.75 -6.54
C TYR A 111 -10.19 -9.76 -7.35
N ARG A 112 -9.75 -11.02 -7.31
CA ARG A 112 -10.51 -12.09 -7.93
C ARG A 112 -11.81 -12.30 -7.17
N THR A 113 -12.88 -12.43 -7.91
CA THR A 113 -14.18 -12.83 -7.35
C THR A 113 -14.22 -14.36 -7.25
N ARG A 114 -15.02 -14.84 -6.33
CA ARG A 114 -15.20 -16.28 -6.14
C ARG A 114 -16.51 -16.75 -6.76
#